data_35a51c2aad1a8daa1b22d313b5e49733
#
_entry.id   35a51c2aad1a8daa1b22d313b5e49733
#
_cell.length_a   1.000
_cell.length_b   1.000
_cell.length_c   1.000
_cell.angle_alpha   90.00
_cell.angle_beta   90.00
_cell.angle_gamma   90.00
#
_symmetry.space_group_name_H-M   'P 1'
#
loop_
_entity.id
_entity.type
_entity.pdbx_description
1 polymer ?
#
loop_
_entity_poly.entity_id
_entity_poly.type
_entity_poly.pdbx_seq_one_letter_code
_entity_poly.pdbx_strand_id
1 'polypeptide(L)'
;RLAMLASRVGPEEALRIGFVDEVVDSVDDMEGSISAVLSEVMTSGPLAVTSAKRMVEVLDRWEGDDDSLRSWTLDLTSEMRGSPEGQEGLSSFIDGRKPAWQEDQEG
;
A
#
# COMPACT_ATOMS: atom_id res chain seq x y z
N ARG A 1 -1.24 24.12 6.55
CA ARG A 1 -1.95 25.31 6.01
C ARG A 1 -3.46 25.13 6.08
N LEU A 2 -4.03 24.01 5.62
CA LEU A 2 -5.48 23.76 5.65
C LEU A 2 -6.09 23.85 7.07
N ALA A 3 -5.43 23.27 8.06
CA ALA A 3 -5.88 23.29 9.45
C ALA A 3 -5.80 24.69 10.12
N MET A 4 -5.04 25.62 9.56
CA MET A 4 -4.83 26.97 10.11
C MET A 4 -5.67 28.04 9.41
N LEU A 5 -6.11 27.76 8.19
CA LEU A 5 -6.91 28.69 7.38
C LEU A 5 -8.32 28.09 7.23
N ALA A 6 -9.33 28.78 7.70
CA ALA A 6 -10.73 28.37 7.58
C ALA A 6 -11.27 28.46 6.13
N SER A 7 -10.43 28.22 5.13
CA SER A 7 -10.81 28.22 3.73
C SER A 7 -11.47 26.90 3.36
N ARG A 8 -12.56 26.98 2.63
CA ARG A 8 -13.21 25.78 2.05
C ARG A 8 -12.40 25.28 0.87
N VAL A 9 -12.19 23.96 0.82
CA VAL A 9 -11.51 23.26 -0.27
C VAL A 9 -12.55 22.38 -0.94
N GLY A 10 -12.76 22.56 -2.24
CA GLY A 10 -13.64 21.70 -3.04
C GLY A 10 -12.98 20.36 -3.36
N PRO A 11 -13.74 19.37 -3.87
CA PRO A 11 -13.22 18.03 -4.15
C PRO A 11 -12.08 18.02 -5.17
N GLU A 12 -12.17 18.77 -6.25
CA GLU A 12 -11.13 18.83 -7.29
C GLU A 12 -9.82 19.42 -6.75
N GLU A 13 -9.92 20.46 -5.90
CA GLU A 13 -8.76 21.06 -5.27
C GLU A 13 -8.16 20.10 -4.22
N ALA A 14 -9.00 19.38 -3.47
CA ALA A 14 -8.56 18.37 -2.52
C ALA A 14 -7.75 17.26 -3.21
N LEU A 15 -8.21 16.79 -4.37
CA LEU A 15 -7.48 15.83 -5.20
C LEU A 15 -6.17 16.42 -5.72
N ARG A 16 -6.21 17.65 -6.26
CA ARG A 16 -5.03 18.33 -6.81
C ARG A 16 -3.90 18.52 -5.79
N ILE A 17 -4.25 18.79 -4.53
CA ILE A 17 -3.25 18.98 -3.46
C ILE A 17 -2.90 17.68 -2.71
N GLY A 18 -3.43 16.53 -3.13
CA GLY A 18 -3.17 15.23 -2.52
C GLY A 18 -3.79 15.07 -1.13
N PHE A 19 -4.88 15.78 -0.83
CA PHE A 19 -5.62 15.62 0.42
C PHE A 19 -6.58 14.42 0.38
N VAL A 20 -7.06 14.08 -0.81
CA VAL A 20 -7.78 12.84 -1.14
C VAL A 20 -7.13 12.20 -2.36
N ASP A 21 -7.25 10.90 -2.48
CA ASP A 21 -6.66 10.11 -3.57
C ASP A 21 -7.60 9.99 -4.77
N GLU A 22 -8.93 10.10 -4.53
CA GLU A 22 -9.95 9.98 -5.55
C GLU A 22 -11.16 10.86 -5.22
N VAL A 23 -11.86 11.29 -6.27
CA VAL A 23 -13.15 11.99 -6.20
C VAL A 23 -14.15 11.23 -7.06
N VAL A 24 -15.31 10.95 -6.53
CA VAL A 24 -16.43 10.29 -7.21
C VAL A 24 -17.58 11.26 -7.41
N ASP A 25 -18.42 11.02 -8.43
CA ASP A 25 -19.52 11.91 -8.78
C ASP A 25 -20.71 11.82 -7.80
N SER A 26 -20.87 10.68 -7.15
CA SER A 26 -21.96 10.43 -6.19
C SER A 26 -21.53 9.53 -5.03
N VAL A 27 -22.34 9.51 -3.98
CA VAL A 27 -22.15 8.60 -2.83
C VAL A 27 -22.31 7.13 -3.27
N ASP A 28 -23.17 6.87 -4.25
CA ASP A 28 -23.39 5.51 -4.74
C ASP A 28 -22.18 4.95 -5.50
N ASP A 29 -21.38 5.83 -6.15
CA ASP A 29 -20.15 5.47 -6.84
C ASP A 29 -18.99 5.18 -5.87
N MET A 30 -19.07 5.71 -4.64
CA MET A 30 -18.03 5.54 -3.62
C MET A 30 -17.81 4.08 -3.23
N GLU A 31 -18.88 3.31 -3.12
CA GLU A 31 -18.81 1.88 -2.75
C GLU A 31 -18.08 1.06 -3.82
N GLY A 32 -18.33 1.38 -5.10
CA GLY A 32 -17.63 0.78 -6.24
C GLY A 32 -16.14 1.12 -6.25
N SER A 33 -15.78 2.38 -6.04
CA SER A 33 -14.39 2.83 -5.97
C SER A 33 -13.64 2.18 -4.80
N ILE A 34 -14.22 2.17 -3.60
CA ILE A 34 -13.63 1.51 -2.42
C ILE A 34 -13.42 0.02 -2.68
N SER A 35 -14.42 -0.67 -3.26
CA SER A 35 -14.33 -2.09 -3.57
C SER A 35 -13.21 -2.39 -4.56
N ALA A 36 -13.01 -1.54 -5.57
CA ALA A 36 -11.93 -1.68 -6.53
C ALA A 36 -10.55 -1.58 -5.86
N VAL A 37 -10.34 -0.55 -5.02
CA VAL A 37 -9.08 -0.36 -4.28
C VAL A 37 -8.83 -1.53 -3.32
N LEU A 38 -9.85 -1.96 -2.58
CA LEU A 38 -9.74 -3.11 -1.67
C LEU A 38 -9.38 -4.39 -2.44
N SER A 39 -10.02 -4.64 -3.59
CA SER A 39 -9.71 -5.80 -4.42
C SER A 39 -8.24 -5.80 -4.88
N GLU A 40 -7.69 -4.66 -5.26
CA GLU A 40 -6.26 -4.54 -5.61
C GLU A 40 -5.36 -4.82 -4.41
N VAL A 41 -5.63 -4.21 -3.26
CA VAL A 41 -4.84 -4.43 -2.03
C VAL A 41 -4.85 -5.90 -1.64
N MET A 42 -6.00 -6.56 -1.75
CA MET A 42 -6.18 -7.97 -1.39
C MET A 42 -5.46 -8.95 -2.35
N THR A 43 -5.01 -8.51 -3.53
CA THR A 43 -4.14 -9.34 -4.38
C THR A 43 -2.72 -9.46 -3.83
N SER A 44 -2.29 -8.51 -3.01
CA SER A 44 -0.95 -8.44 -2.42
C SER A 44 -0.89 -9.22 -1.11
N GLY A 45 0.30 -9.74 -0.78
CA GLY A 45 0.53 -10.38 0.50
C GLY A 45 0.36 -9.39 1.67
N PRO A 46 -0.37 -9.76 2.75
CA PRO A 46 -0.64 -8.87 3.88
C PRO A 46 0.63 -8.37 4.58
N LEU A 47 1.66 -9.20 4.71
CA LEU A 47 2.95 -8.80 5.25
C LEU A 47 3.67 -7.82 4.31
N ALA A 48 3.61 -8.05 3.00
CA ALA A 48 4.22 -7.16 2.01
C ALA A 48 3.58 -5.77 2.04
N VAL A 49 2.24 -5.66 2.11
CA VAL A 49 1.51 -4.38 2.19
C VAL A 49 1.87 -3.62 3.46
N THR A 50 1.85 -4.29 4.62
CA THR A 50 2.19 -3.65 5.90
C THR A 50 3.65 -3.22 5.95
N SER A 51 4.57 -4.02 5.38
CA SER A 51 6.00 -3.69 5.31
C SER A 51 6.27 -2.52 4.36
N ALA A 52 5.58 -2.44 3.23
CA ALA A 52 5.68 -1.32 2.31
C ALA A 52 5.24 0.00 2.97
N LYS A 53 4.13 0.00 3.71
CA LYS A 53 3.68 1.16 4.48
C LYS A 53 4.71 1.58 5.52
N ARG A 54 5.23 0.62 6.30
CA ARG A 54 6.29 0.88 7.28
C ARG A 54 7.55 1.45 6.62
N MET A 55 7.92 0.94 5.45
CA MET A 55 9.07 1.44 4.71
C MET A 55 8.93 2.93 4.38
N VAL A 56 7.77 3.37 3.89
CA VAL A 56 7.51 4.79 3.61
C VAL A 56 7.62 5.63 4.88
N GLU A 57 7.07 5.18 6.01
CA GLU A 57 7.16 5.90 7.29
C GLU A 57 8.61 6.01 7.81
N VAL A 58 9.43 4.98 7.62
CA VAL A 58 10.85 4.99 8.00
C VAL A 58 11.63 5.92 7.09
N LEU A 59 11.41 5.88 5.77
CA LEU A 59 12.07 6.75 4.81
C LEU A 59 11.78 8.23 5.08
N ASP A 60 10.54 8.58 5.40
CA ASP A 60 10.14 9.96 5.72
C ASP A 60 10.86 10.54 6.95
N ARG A 61 11.29 9.68 7.87
CA ARG A 61 11.93 10.06 9.14
C ARG A 61 13.39 9.64 9.23
N TRP A 62 13.99 9.24 8.10
CA TRP A 62 15.36 8.74 8.12
C TRP A 62 16.38 9.85 8.44
N GLU A 63 17.14 9.66 9.50
CA GLU A 63 18.20 10.59 9.95
C GLU A 63 19.62 10.04 9.71
N GLY A 64 19.74 8.82 9.16
CA GLY A 64 21.01 8.20 8.83
C GLY A 64 21.58 8.66 7.48
N ASP A 65 22.77 8.17 7.15
CA ASP A 65 23.39 8.37 5.83
C ASP A 65 22.77 7.43 4.76
N ASP A 66 23.15 7.66 3.50
CA ASP A 66 22.64 6.91 2.36
C ASP A 66 23.09 5.43 2.39
N ASP A 67 24.27 5.13 2.92
CA ASP A 67 24.78 3.76 2.99
C ASP A 67 24.02 2.94 4.03
N SER A 68 23.73 3.52 5.18
CA SER A 68 22.91 2.86 6.21
C SER A 68 21.45 2.68 5.76
N LEU A 69 20.89 3.65 5.02
CA LEU A 69 19.57 3.52 4.41
C LEU A 69 19.52 2.38 3.40
N ARG A 70 20.53 2.32 2.54
CA ARG A 70 20.66 1.26 1.54
C ARG A 70 20.77 -0.12 2.20
N SER A 71 21.60 -0.24 3.25
CA SER A 71 21.74 -1.48 4.00
C SER A 71 20.40 -1.92 4.59
N TRP A 72 19.72 -1.01 5.26
CA TRP A 72 18.40 -1.29 5.86
C TRP A 72 17.36 -1.72 4.82
N THR A 73 17.29 -1.08 3.66
CA THR A 73 16.34 -1.45 2.60
C THR A 73 16.65 -2.81 1.98
N LEU A 74 17.93 -3.15 1.84
CA LEU A 74 18.37 -4.47 1.36
C LEU A 74 18.02 -5.58 2.37
N ASP A 75 18.25 -5.32 3.66
CA ASP A 75 17.92 -6.25 4.74
C ASP A 75 16.42 -6.51 4.80
N LEU A 76 15.60 -5.45 4.76
CA LEU A 76 14.14 -5.56 4.74
C LEU A 76 13.65 -6.36 3.52
N THR A 77 14.18 -6.07 2.33
CA THR A 77 13.82 -6.79 1.10
C THR A 77 14.20 -8.27 1.18
N SER A 78 15.36 -8.57 1.74
CA SER A 78 15.85 -9.93 1.93
C SER A 78 14.97 -10.69 2.93
N GLU A 79 14.63 -10.06 4.05
CA GLU A 79 13.73 -10.61 5.07
C GLU A 79 12.34 -10.90 4.48
N MET A 80 11.76 -9.96 3.74
CA MET A 80 10.45 -10.15 3.10
C MET A 80 10.47 -11.30 2.09
N ARG A 81 11.50 -11.39 1.27
CA ARG A 81 11.67 -12.48 0.31
C ARG A 81 11.84 -13.84 0.99
N GLY A 82 12.56 -13.88 2.11
CA GLY A 82 12.80 -15.10 2.90
C GLY A 82 11.62 -15.50 3.79
N SER A 83 10.62 -14.63 3.97
CA SER A 83 9.45 -14.92 4.80
C SER A 83 8.58 -16.04 4.20
N PRO A 84 7.76 -16.74 5.01
CA PRO A 84 6.80 -17.72 4.51
C PRO A 84 5.87 -17.14 3.44
N GLU A 85 5.39 -15.91 3.62
CA GLU A 85 4.55 -15.22 2.64
C GLU A 85 5.30 -14.93 1.35
N GLY A 86 6.56 -14.44 1.42
CA GLY A 86 7.39 -14.20 0.25
C GLY A 86 7.70 -15.47 -0.53
N GLN A 87 7.93 -16.58 0.17
CA GLN A 87 8.15 -17.89 -0.46
C GLN A 87 6.87 -18.45 -1.10
N GLU A 88 5.72 -18.28 -0.45
CA GLU A 88 4.41 -18.62 -1.01
C GLU A 88 4.13 -17.82 -2.28
N GLY A 89 4.36 -16.50 -2.25
CA GLY A 89 4.17 -15.64 -3.42
C GLY A 89 5.05 -16.06 -4.60
N LEU A 90 6.31 -16.40 -4.37
CA LEU A 90 7.22 -16.89 -5.41
C LEU A 90 6.77 -18.25 -5.96
N SER A 91 6.41 -19.18 -5.08
CA SER A 91 5.96 -20.52 -5.47
C SER A 91 4.67 -20.44 -6.27
N SER A 92 3.67 -19.69 -5.81
CA SER A 92 2.40 -19.51 -6.49
C SER A 92 2.57 -18.94 -7.90
N PHE A 93 3.48 -17.97 -8.06
CA PHE A 93 3.81 -17.39 -9.35
C PHE A 93 4.45 -18.41 -10.31
N ILE A 94 5.41 -19.19 -9.82
CA ILE A 94 6.09 -20.24 -10.64
C ILE A 94 5.10 -21.33 -11.04
N ASP A 95 4.21 -21.72 -10.13
CA ASP A 95 3.21 -22.77 -10.33
C ASP A 95 1.98 -22.30 -11.13
N GLY A 96 1.86 -20.99 -11.40
CA GLY A 96 0.72 -20.41 -12.12
C GLY A 96 -0.61 -20.52 -11.36
N ARG A 97 -0.58 -20.50 -10.04
CA ARG A 97 -1.75 -20.58 -9.15
C ARG A 97 -1.93 -19.31 -8.34
N LYS A 98 -3.10 -19.14 -7.72
CA LYS A 98 -3.31 -18.08 -6.73
C LYS A 98 -2.48 -18.39 -5.47
N PRO A 99 -1.95 -17.37 -4.78
CA PRO A 99 -1.33 -17.55 -3.48
C PRO A 99 -2.38 -17.82 -2.39
N ALA A 100 -1.98 -18.49 -1.32
CA ALA A 100 -2.88 -18.95 -0.27
C ALA A 100 -3.74 -17.81 0.35
N TRP A 101 -3.18 -16.60 0.51
CA TRP A 101 -3.95 -15.47 1.06
C TRP A 101 -5.10 -14.97 0.18
N GLN A 102 -5.17 -15.39 -1.09
CA GLN A 102 -6.30 -15.10 -1.98
C GLN A 102 -7.37 -16.19 -1.95
N GLU A 103 -7.02 -17.42 -1.58
CA GLU A 103 -7.95 -18.54 -1.49
C GLU A 103 -8.92 -18.40 -0.30
N ASP A 104 -8.43 -17.85 0.82
CA ASP A 104 -9.21 -17.64 2.05
C ASP A 104 -10.33 -16.57 1.91
N GLN A 105 -10.39 -15.85 0.79
CA GLN A 105 -11.36 -14.75 0.56
C GLN A 105 -12.59 -15.16 -0.24
N GLU A 106 -12.62 -16.37 -0.77
CA GLU A 106 -13.77 -16.89 -1.55
C GLU A 106 -14.77 -17.69 -0.68
N GLY A 107 -14.62 -17.64 0.66
CA GLY A 107 -15.46 -18.35 1.65
C GLY A 107 -16.60 -17.52 2.23
#